data_d8fb2f2b020475073f6aadec0c4c3f53
#
_entry.id   d8fb2f2b020475073f6aadec0c4c3f53
#
_cell.length_a   1.000
_cell.length_b   1.000
_cell.length_c   1.000
_cell.angle_alpha   90.00
_cell.angle_beta   90.00
_cell.angle_gamma   90.00
#
_symmetry.space_group_name_H-M   'P 1'
#
loop_
_entity.id
_entity.type
_entity.pdbx_description
1 polymer ?
#
loop_
_entity_poly.entity_id
_entity_poly.type
_entity_poly.pdbx_seq_one_letter_code
_entity_poly.pdbx_strand_id
1 'polypeptide(L)' 'MNDLKNIGIRQFLAWRGILPKYERNGYDMYLSPLREERTPSFKVDYVRNLWYDFGSGEGGTLRTLV' A
#
# COMPACT_ATOMS: atom_id res chain seq x y z
N MET A 1 -8.51 14.39 17.25
CA MET A 1 -8.43 12.97 17.12
C MET A 1 -8.19 12.52 15.67
N ASN A 2 -7.35 11.57 15.53
CA ASN A 2 -7.05 11.04 14.21
C ASN A 2 -7.95 9.88 13.88
N ASP A 3 -8.46 9.87 12.67
CA ASP A 3 -9.07 8.68 12.21
C ASP A 3 -8.33 8.21 10.96
N LEU A 4 -8.57 6.96 10.60
CA LEU A 4 -7.77 6.31 9.59
C LEU A 4 -7.91 6.92 8.22
N LYS A 5 -9.00 7.60 7.95
CA LYS A 5 -9.18 8.16 6.62
C LYS A 5 -8.29 9.37 6.35
N ASN A 6 -7.69 9.93 7.40
CA ASN A 6 -6.75 11.04 7.24
C ASN A 6 -5.31 10.60 7.16
N ILE A 7 -5.08 9.28 7.18
CA ILE A 7 -3.73 8.72 7.14
C ILE A 7 -3.53 8.07 5.77
N GLY A 8 -2.40 8.40 5.13
CA GLY A 8 -2.07 7.76 3.87
C GLY A 8 -1.59 6.33 4.06
N ILE A 9 -1.97 5.46 3.14
CA ILE A 9 -1.49 4.07 3.17
C ILE A 9 0.03 4.07 3.10
N ARG A 10 0.61 4.93 2.28
CA ARG A 10 2.06 5.07 2.16
C ARG A 10 2.69 5.35 3.53
N GLN A 11 2.10 6.27 4.28
CA GLN A 11 2.63 6.62 5.59
C GLN A 11 2.43 5.48 6.59
N PHE A 12 1.28 4.83 6.53
CA PHE A 12 1.01 3.68 7.39
C PHE A 12 2.06 2.59 7.19
N LEU A 13 2.38 2.27 5.94
CA LEU A 13 3.36 1.24 5.65
C LEU A 13 4.75 1.65 6.13
N ALA A 14 5.10 2.94 5.98
CA ALA A 14 6.38 3.43 6.46
C ALA A 14 6.49 3.30 7.97
N TRP A 15 5.41 3.57 8.69
CA TRP A 15 5.40 3.37 10.14
C TRP A 15 5.67 1.91 10.52
N ARG A 16 5.27 0.98 9.66
CA ARG A 16 5.48 -0.44 9.88
C ARG A 16 6.83 -0.92 9.36
N GLY A 17 7.66 0.00 8.86
CA GLY A 17 8.95 -0.37 8.32
C GLY A 17 8.91 -0.96 6.93
N ILE A 18 7.79 -0.83 6.24
CA ILE A 18 7.60 -1.37 4.90
C ILE A 18 7.80 -0.25 3.91
N LEU A 19 8.83 -0.37 3.09
CA LEU A 19 9.21 0.66 2.13
C LEU A 19 8.97 0.16 0.71
N PRO A 20 8.66 1.08 -0.22
CA PRO A 20 8.40 0.65 -1.60
C PRO A 20 9.68 0.16 -2.26
N LYS A 21 9.53 -0.78 -3.18
CA LYS A 21 10.62 -1.24 -4.02
C LYS A 21 10.94 -0.22 -5.09
N TYR A 22 9.91 0.47 -5.59
CA TYR A 22 10.12 1.61 -6.48
C TYR A 22 8.90 2.51 -6.42
N GLU A 23 9.10 3.75 -6.84
CA GLU A 23 8.07 4.77 -6.81
C GLU A 23 7.86 5.29 -8.21
N ARG A 24 6.62 5.59 -8.52
CA ARG A 24 6.24 6.17 -9.80
C ARG A 24 5.39 7.40 -9.55
N ASN A 25 5.13 8.13 -10.62
CA ASN A 25 4.27 9.30 -10.52
C ASN A 25 2.85 8.84 -10.24
N GLY A 26 2.39 9.08 -9.03
CA GLY A 26 1.03 8.73 -8.62
C GLY A 26 0.90 7.45 -7.83
N TYR A 27 1.92 6.60 -7.79
CA TYR A 27 1.82 5.36 -7.04
C TYR A 27 3.17 4.80 -6.65
N ASP A 28 3.16 3.93 -5.66
CA ASP A 28 4.33 3.19 -5.20
C ASP A 28 4.07 1.70 -5.39
N MET A 29 5.14 0.95 -5.62
CA MET A 29 5.05 -0.51 -5.71
C MET A 29 5.86 -1.15 -4.61
N TYR A 30 5.26 -2.15 -3.97
CA TYR A 30 5.84 -2.85 -2.82
C TYR A 30 5.83 -4.35 -3.08
N LEU A 31 6.67 -5.05 -2.33
CA LEU A 31 6.41 -6.46 -2.11
C LEU A 31 5.17 -6.54 -1.23
N SER A 32 4.28 -7.48 -1.51
CA SER A 32 3.02 -7.54 -0.78
C SER A 32 3.28 -7.79 0.71
N PRO A 33 2.70 -6.97 1.59
CA PRO A 33 2.77 -7.26 3.02
C PRO A 33 1.85 -8.39 3.43
N LEU A 34 1.04 -8.90 2.50
CA LEU A 34 0.05 -9.94 2.78
C LEU A 34 0.59 -11.33 2.53
N ARG A 35 1.74 -11.44 1.87
CA ARG A 35 2.36 -12.73 1.58
C ARG A 35 3.82 -12.51 1.19
N GLU A 36 4.57 -13.60 1.17
CA GLU A 36 5.94 -13.54 0.70
C GLU A 36 5.99 -13.59 -0.82
N GLU A 37 6.83 -12.76 -1.40
CA GLU A 37 7.02 -12.74 -2.85
C GLU A 37 8.30 -12.01 -3.16
N ARG A 38 8.80 -12.21 -4.39
CA ARG A 38 10.04 -11.56 -4.82
C ARG A 38 9.81 -10.43 -5.80
N THR A 39 8.66 -10.43 -6.46
CA THR A 39 8.34 -9.42 -7.46
C THR A 39 7.31 -8.47 -6.87
N PRO A 40 7.54 -7.16 -6.94
CA PRO A 40 6.57 -6.21 -6.42
C PRO A 40 5.24 -6.35 -7.15
N SER A 41 4.19 -6.56 -6.38
CA SER A 41 2.84 -6.69 -6.94
C SER A 41 1.81 -5.93 -6.12
N PHE A 42 2.23 -5.26 -5.07
CA PHE A 42 1.32 -4.51 -4.20
C PHE A 42 1.46 -3.03 -4.54
N LYS A 43 0.40 -2.47 -5.11
CA LYS A 43 0.39 -1.09 -5.58
C LYS A 43 -0.32 -0.20 -4.57
N VAL A 44 0.27 0.95 -4.26
CA VAL A 44 -0.38 1.97 -3.45
C VAL A 44 -0.53 3.22 -4.30
N ASP A 45 -1.78 3.56 -4.58
CA ASP A 45 -2.11 4.81 -5.27
C ASP A 45 -2.21 5.88 -4.18
N TYR A 46 -1.14 6.66 -4.00
CA TYR A 46 -1.13 7.63 -2.92
C TYR A 46 -1.92 8.90 -3.24
N VAL A 47 -2.33 9.05 -4.47
CA VAL A 47 -3.19 10.17 -4.84
C VAL A 47 -4.61 9.91 -4.37
N ARG A 48 -5.11 8.69 -4.59
CA ARG A 48 -6.45 8.29 -4.19
C ARG A 48 -6.49 7.58 -2.84
N ASN A 49 -5.31 7.24 -2.33
CA ASN A 49 -5.16 6.52 -1.06
C ASN A 49 -5.85 5.14 -1.11
N LEU A 50 -5.53 4.41 -2.18
CA LEU A 50 -6.06 3.07 -2.41
C LEU A 50 -4.91 2.11 -2.62
N TRP A 51 -5.12 0.84 -2.30
CA TRP A 51 -4.13 -0.18 -2.57
C TRP A 51 -4.74 -1.27 -3.45
N TYR A 52 -3.88 -1.98 -4.16
CA TYR A 52 -4.30 -3.11 -4.96
C TYR A 52 -3.17 -4.13 -5.04
N ASP A 53 -3.49 -5.39 -4.76
CA ASP A 53 -2.53 -6.49 -4.81
C ASP A 53 -2.78 -7.27 -6.09
N PHE A 54 -1.92 -7.08 -7.08
CA PHE A 54 -2.09 -7.75 -8.37
C PHE A 54 -1.92 -9.26 -8.27
N GLY A 55 -1.22 -9.74 -7.24
CA GLY A 55 -1.04 -11.17 -7.07
C GLY A 55 -2.28 -11.87 -6.60
N SER A 56 -3.06 -11.25 -5.73
CA SER A 56 -4.27 -11.85 -5.18
C SER A 56 -5.55 -11.31 -5.80
N GLY A 57 -5.46 -10.16 -6.47
CA GLY A 57 -6.64 -9.51 -7.04
C GLY A 57 -7.46 -8.75 -6.03
N GLU A 58 -6.91 -8.48 -4.85
CA GLU A 58 -7.62 -7.76 -3.81
C GLU A 58 -7.16 -6.32 -3.74
N GLY A 59 -8.03 -5.44 -3.28
CA GLY A 59 -7.69 -4.04 -3.10
C GLY A 59 -8.68 -3.34 -2.19
N GLY A 60 -8.39 -2.08 -1.89
CA GLY A 60 -9.30 -1.34 -1.04
C GLY A 60 -8.66 -0.07 -0.49
N THR A 61 -9.16 0.34 0.66
CA THR A 61 -8.69 1.52 1.38
C THR A 61 -7.81 1.07 2.55
N LEU A 62 -7.30 2.04 3.31
CA LEU A 62 -6.51 1.71 4.49
C LEU A 62 -7.31 0.85 5.47
N ARG A 63 -8.60 1.10 5.59
CA ARG A 63 -9.44 0.34 6.53
C ARG A 63 -9.49 -1.13 6.17
N THR A 64 -9.46 -1.45 4.90
CA THR A 64 -9.50 -2.86 4.47
C THR A 64 -8.12 -3.50 4.54
N LEU A 65 -7.07 -2.70 4.58
CA LEU A 65 -5.71 -3.22 4.66
C LEU A 65 -5.33 -3.55 6.10
N VAL A 66 -5.81 -2.77 7.03
CA VAL A 66 -5.46 -2.90 8.45
C VAL A 66 -6.17 -4.06 9.15
#